data_5417e94eeb5b06603efb62330c3dd63c
#
_entry.id   5417e94eeb5b06603efb62330c3dd63c
#
_cell.length_a   1.000
_cell.length_b   1.000
_cell.length_c   1.000
_cell.angle_alpha   90.00
_cell.angle_beta   90.00
_cell.angle_gamma   90.00
#
_symmetry.space_group_name_H-M   'P 1'
#
loop_
_entity.id
_entity.type
_entity.pdbx_description
1 polymer ?
#
loop_
_entity_poly.entity_id
_entity_poly.type
_entity_poly.pdbx_seq_one_letter_code
_entity_poly.pdbx_strand_id
1 'polypeptide(L)'
;EYHAVWSPVIDRLLALPAGVFLRDYISPNLVWMPERAGVARVGILDFQDAQAEHWSFDLVSLLQDARVSVPHSLESELFDHYCRRVLDMEADFDRTAFAAAYADFGAQRNTRIVGLWARMLQRDHLAGYLRFLPQTWEYLERDLEHPGLADVKAWFSRHFPPPTRQRTDFA
;
A
#
# COMPACT_ATOMS: atom_id res chain seq x y z
N GLU A 1 -4.54 -10.09 20.99
CA GLU A 1 -5.02 -8.75 20.62
C GLU A 1 -4.74 -8.43 19.13
N TYR A 2 -3.48 -8.51 18.62
CA TYR A 2 -3.12 -8.19 17.23
C TYR A 2 -3.99 -8.95 16.22
N HIS A 3 -4.07 -10.27 16.32
CA HIS A 3 -4.91 -11.07 15.41
C HIS A 3 -6.38 -10.69 15.48
N ALA A 4 -6.90 -10.33 16.67
CA ALA A 4 -8.31 -9.99 16.84
C ALA A 4 -8.71 -8.72 16.08
N VAL A 5 -7.83 -7.72 16.00
CA VAL A 5 -8.12 -6.47 15.26
C VAL A 5 -7.90 -6.61 13.76
N TRP A 6 -7.01 -7.53 13.34
CA TRP A 6 -6.74 -7.76 11.92
C TRP A 6 -7.67 -8.78 11.26
N SER A 7 -8.19 -9.78 11.99
CA SER A 7 -9.07 -10.79 11.39
C SER A 7 -10.24 -10.19 10.60
N PRO A 8 -11.01 -9.21 11.12
CA PRO A 8 -12.11 -8.63 10.34
C PRO A 8 -11.64 -7.91 9.07
N VAL A 9 -10.44 -7.31 9.07
CA VAL A 9 -9.86 -6.66 7.89
C VAL A 9 -9.49 -7.71 6.85
N ILE A 10 -8.83 -8.77 7.26
CA ILE A 10 -8.44 -9.89 6.37
C ILE A 10 -9.67 -10.58 5.79
N ASP A 11 -10.72 -10.81 6.60
CA ASP A 11 -11.96 -11.42 6.13
C ASP A 11 -12.63 -10.56 5.04
N ARG A 12 -12.62 -9.21 5.19
CA ARG A 12 -13.11 -8.31 4.14
C ARG A 12 -12.26 -8.38 2.87
N LEU A 13 -10.93 -8.39 3.01
CA LEU A 13 -10.02 -8.50 1.86
C LEU A 13 -10.22 -9.80 1.09
N LEU A 14 -10.37 -10.91 1.79
CA LEU A 14 -10.60 -12.25 1.19
C LEU A 14 -11.97 -12.36 0.51
N ALA A 15 -12.94 -11.52 0.85
CA ALA A 15 -14.27 -11.49 0.24
C ALA A 15 -14.33 -10.63 -1.03
N LEU A 16 -13.27 -9.88 -1.36
CA LEU A 16 -13.24 -9.03 -2.54
C LEU A 16 -13.15 -9.85 -3.84
N PRO A 17 -13.70 -9.33 -4.95
CA PRO A 17 -13.57 -9.98 -6.25
C PRO A 17 -12.09 -10.01 -6.68
N ALA A 18 -11.64 -11.15 -7.15
CA ALA A 18 -10.28 -11.32 -7.66
C ALA A 18 -10.18 -10.83 -9.11
N GLY A 19 -9.09 -10.14 -9.40
CA GLY A 19 -8.63 -9.72 -10.72
C GLY A 19 -7.18 -10.09 -10.93
N VAL A 20 -6.52 -9.49 -11.92
CA VAL A 20 -5.08 -9.64 -12.10
C VAL A 20 -4.37 -8.73 -11.11
N PHE A 21 -3.49 -9.30 -10.34
CA PHE A 21 -2.63 -8.65 -9.35
C PHE A 21 -1.17 -8.92 -9.70
N LEU A 22 -0.40 -7.86 -9.96
CA LEU A 22 1.00 -7.97 -10.38
C LEU A 22 1.97 -8.13 -9.20
N ARG A 23 1.50 -7.88 -7.97
CA ARG A 23 2.21 -8.04 -6.71
C ARG A 23 3.30 -6.99 -6.45
N ASP A 24 4.29 -6.89 -7.33
CA ASP A 24 5.39 -5.95 -7.20
C ASP A 24 5.28 -4.79 -8.20
N TYR A 25 4.04 -4.24 -8.34
CA TYR A 25 3.76 -3.07 -9.17
C TYR A 25 4.22 -1.80 -8.45
N ILE A 26 5.53 -1.57 -8.47
CA ILE A 26 6.24 -0.48 -7.79
C ILE A 26 7.09 0.31 -8.77
N SER A 27 7.42 1.56 -8.45
CA SER A 27 8.17 2.45 -9.35
C SER A 27 9.46 1.85 -9.93
N PRO A 28 10.30 1.10 -9.17
CA PRO A 28 11.50 0.48 -9.73
C PRO A 28 11.23 -0.58 -10.81
N ASN A 29 10.03 -1.14 -10.85
CA ASN A 29 9.63 -2.15 -11.85
C ASN A 29 8.91 -1.54 -13.06
N LEU A 30 8.88 -0.21 -13.16
CA LEU A 30 8.31 0.52 -14.28
C LEU A 30 9.39 1.15 -15.13
N VAL A 31 9.31 0.98 -16.45
CA VAL A 31 10.26 1.55 -17.42
C VAL A 31 9.53 2.59 -18.26
N TRP A 32 10.04 3.82 -18.23
CA TRP A 32 9.53 4.88 -19.08
C TRP A 32 10.15 4.82 -20.49
N MET A 33 9.30 4.74 -21.51
CA MET A 33 9.66 4.65 -22.94
C MET A 33 9.04 5.85 -23.68
N PRO A 34 9.73 7.01 -23.72
CA PRO A 34 9.17 8.26 -24.23
C PRO A 34 8.85 8.24 -25.73
N GLU A 35 9.52 7.36 -26.48
CA GLU A 35 9.32 7.16 -27.93
C GLU A 35 8.01 6.45 -28.30
N ARG A 36 7.35 5.83 -27.33
CA ARG A 36 6.06 5.16 -27.52
C ARG A 36 4.89 6.10 -27.26
N ALA A 37 3.68 5.67 -27.62
CA ALA A 37 2.46 6.45 -27.43
C ALA A 37 1.50 5.84 -26.39
N GLY A 38 0.73 6.69 -25.73
CA GLY A 38 -0.30 6.27 -24.77
C GLY A 38 0.27 5.42 -23.63
N VAL A 39 -0.47 4.41 -23.21
CA VAL A 39 -0.07 3.48 -22.13
C VAL A 39 1.16 2.64 -22.46
N ALA A 40 1.47 2.46 -23.76
CA ALA A 40 2.68 1.74 -24.18
C ALA A 40 3.99 2.47 -23.78
N ARG A 41 3.92 3.72 -23.29
CA ARG A 41 5.06 4.44 -22.70
C ARG A 41 5.56 3.82 -21.39
N VAL A 42 4.76 2.99 -20.75
CA VAL A 42 5.15 2.35 -19.50
C VAL A 42 5.35 0.86 -19.76
N GLY A 43 6.58 0.39 -19.63
CA GLY A 43 6.90 -1.04 -19.57
C GLY A 43 6.83 -1.54 -18.14
N ILE A 44 6.35 -2.76 -17.96
CA ILE A 44 6.24 -3.41 -16.65
C ILE A 44 7.25 -4.55 -16.61
N LEU A 45 8.06 -4.57 -15.57
CA LEU A 45 9.02 -5.62 -15.26
C LEU A 45 8.52 -6.44 -14.05
N ASP A 46 9.13 -7.60 -13.84
CA ASP A 46 8.95 -8.43 -12.63
C ASP A 46 7.48 -8.87 -12.40
N PHE A 47 6.78 -9.17 -13.49
CA PHE A 47 5.35 -9.55 -13.48
C PHE A 47 5.10 -11.07 -13.44
N GLN A 48 6.16 -11.89 -13.39
CA GLN A 48 6.05 -13.36 -13.45
C GLN A 48 5.40 -13.96 -12.19
N ASP A 49 5.37 -13.22 -11.08
CA ASP A 49 4.72 -13.61 -9.84
C ASP A 49 3.27 -13.10 -9.71
N ALA A 50 2.67 -12.69 -10.85
CA ALA A 50 1.28 -12.24 -10.89
C ALA A 50 0.32 -13.33 -10.37
N GLN A 51 -0.68 -12.93 -9.62
CA GLN A 51 -1.65 -13.79 -8.95
C GLN A 51 -3.08 -13.28 -9.15
N ALA A 52 -4.05 -14.00 -8.63
CA ALA A 52 -5.43 -13.55 -8.54
C ALA A 52 -5.67 -12.90 -7.17
N GLU A 53 -5.89 -11.59 -7.16
CA GLU A 53 -6.20 -10.79 -5.97
C GLU A 53 -6.94 -9.53 -6.42
N HIS A 54 -7.45 -8.74 -5.49
CA HIS A 54 -8.12 -7.49 -5.83
C HIS A 54 -7.10 -6.42 -6.31
N TRP A 55 -7.39 -5.81 -7.44
CA TRP A 55 -6.47 -4.90 -8.16
C TRP A 55 -6.13 -3.59 -7.43
N SER A 56 -6.85 -3.23 -6.36
CA SER A 56 -6.49 -2.07 -5.53
C SER A 56 -5.13 -2.24 -4.86
N PHE A 57 -4.65 -3.48 -4.65
CA PHE A 57 -3.33 -3.73 -4.10
C PHE A 57 -2.20 -3.16 -4.96
N ASP A 58 -2.29 -3.33 -6.29
CA ASP A 58 -1.26 -2.79 -7.20
C ASP A 58 -1.27 -1.25 -7.20
N LEU A 59 -2.46 -0.65 -7.15
CA LEU A 59 -2.57 0.80 -7.04
C LEU A 59 -1.93 1.32 -5.74
N VAL A 60 -2.22 0.68 -4.61
CA VAL A 60 -1.56 0.96 -3.32
C VAL A 60 -0.04 0.80 -3.43
N SER A 61 0.43 -0.30 -4.06
CA SER A 61 1.86 -0.58 -4.17
C SER A 61 2.62 0.49 -4.92
N LEU A 62 1.99 1.09 -5.93
CA LEU A 62 2.56 2.18 -6.71
C LEU A 62 2.45 3.53 -5.97
N LEU A 63 1.27 3.87 -5.45
CA LEU A 63 1.02 5.19 -4.86
C LEU A 63 1.58 5.35 -3.45
N GLN A 64 1.83 4.24 -2.77
CA GLN A 64 2.47 4.20 -1.46
C GLN A 64 3.80 3.41 -1.52
N ASP A 65 4.59 3.66 -2.58
CA ASP A 65 5.90 3.01 -2.71
C ASP A 65 6.81 3.42 -1.54
N ALA A 66 7.25 2.42 -0.80
CA ALA A 66 8.07 2.65 0.38
C ALA A 66 9.45 3.25 0.08
N ARG A 67 9.92 3.19 -1.17
CA ARG A 67 11.26 3.64 -1.60
C ARG A 67 11.23 4.95 -2.37
N VAL A 68 10.06 5.32 -2.88
CA VAL A 68 9.84 6.55 -3.65
C VAL A 68 8.79 7.39 -2.94
N SER A 69 9.14 8.63 -2.61
CA SER A 69 8.19 9.52 -1.93
C SER A 69 7.10 9.96 -2.90
N VAL A 70 5.86 9.59 -2.59
CA VAL A 70 4.66 10.06 -3.27
C VAL A 70 3.92 11.02 -2.33
N PRO A 71 3.91 12.33 -2.63
CA PRO A 71 3.17 13.29 -1.81
C PRO A 71 1.68 12.95 -1.75
N HIS A 72 1.05 13.20 -0.60
CA HIS A 72 -0.36 12.88 -0.41
C HIS A 72 -1.29 13.54 -1.46
N SER A 73 -0.97 14.76 -1.89
CA SER A 73 -1.72 15.43 -2.97
C SER A 73 -1.65 14.67 -4.29
N LEU A 74 -0.47 14.14 -4.65
CA LEU A 74 -0.29 13.35 -5.86
C LEU A 74 -0.98 11.97 -5.74
N GLU A 75 -0.86 11.32 -4.58
CA GLU A 75 -1.57 10.06 -4.31
C GLU A 75 -3.08 10.23 -4.50
N SER A 76 -3.67 11.29 -3.90
CA SER A 76 -5.10 11.58 -4.01
C SER A 76 -5.52 11.87 -5.46
N GLU A 77 -4.73 12.67 -6.18
CA GLU A 77 -5.00 12.99 -7.59
C GLU A 77 -4.99 11.74 -8.47
N LEU A 78 -3.98 10.89 -8.29
CA LEU A 78 -3.84 9.65 -9.08
C LEU A 78 -4.89 8.62 -8.70
N PHE A 79 -5.24 8.49 -7.41
CA PHE A 79 -6.36 7.65 -6.97
C PHE A 79 -7.68 8.10 -7.63
N ASP A 80 -7.97 9.40 -7.61
CA ASP A 80 -9.16 9.97 -8.25
C ASP A 80 -9.15 9.78 -9.77
N HIS A 81 -7.99 9.95 -10.40
CA HIS A 81 -7.83 9.69 -11.82
C HIS A 81 -8.12 8.22 -12.15
N TYR A 82 -7.56 7.31 -11.37
CA TYR A 82 -7.80 5.88 -11.54
C TYR A 82 -9.28 5.54 -11.42
N CYS A 83 -9.95 5.99 -10.36
CA CYS A 83 -11.38 5.74 -10.15
C CYS A 83 -12.24 6.27 -11.29
N ARG A 84 -11.93 7.48 -11.83
CA ARG A 84 -12.64 8.02 -13.00
C ARG A 84 -12.45 7.11 -14.23
N ARG A 85 -11.21 6.65 -14.47
CA ARG A 85 -10.92 5.77 -15.61
C ARG A 85 -11.63 4.42 -15.51
N VAL A 86 -11.74 3.85 -14.31
CA VAL A 86 -12.48 2.61 -14.10
C VAL A 86 -13.99 2.84 -14.34
N LEU A 87 -14.54 3.93 -13.81
CA LEU A 87 -15.95 4.28 -14.00
C LEU A 87 -16.34 4.50 -15.48
N ASP A 88 -15.39 5.01 -16.30
CA ASP A 88 -15.56 5.13 -17.76
C ASP A 88 -15.71 3.75 -18.46
N MET A 89 -15.20 2.68 -17.85
CA MET A 89 -15.22 1.32 -18.40
C MET A 89 -16.28 0.41 -17.74
N GLU A 90 -16.56 0.65 -16.47
CA GLU A 90 -17.42 -0.16 -15.60
C GLU A 90 -18.41 0.76 -14.88
N ALA A 91 -19.62 0.90 -15.42
CA ALA A 91 -20.62 1.85 -14.93
C ALA A 91 -21.14 1.53 -13.51
N ASP A 92 -21.02 0.29 -13.06
CA ASP A 92 -21.39 -0.20 -11.73
C ASP A 92 -20.21 -0.19 -10.73
N PHE A 93 -19.08 0.41 -11.08
CA PHE A 93 -17.92 0.54 -10.19
C PHE A 93 -18.28 1.29 -8.91
N ASP A 94 -18.16 0.59 -7.77
CA ASP A 94 -18.36 1.19 -6.45
C ASP A 94 -17.04 1.81 -5.92
N ARG A 95 -16.90 3.12 -6.14
CA ARG A 95 -15.75 3.89 -5.65
C ARG A 95 -15.59 3.83 -4.12
N THR A 96 -16.69 3.75 -3.37
CA THR A 96 -16.64 3.73 -1.89
C THR A 96 -16.07 2.39 -1.42
N ALA A 97 -16.58 1.29 -1.96
CA ALA A 97 -16.03 -0.04 -1.69
C ALA A 97 -14.55 -0.16 -2.13
N PHE A 98 -14.20 0.42 -3.29
CA PHE A 98 -12.82 0.45 -3.76
C PHE A 98 -11.88 1.26 -2.84
N ALA A 99 -12.34 2.41 -2.32
CA ALA A 99 -11.57 3.20 -1.36
C ALA A 99 -11.36 2.46 -0.03
N ALA A 100 -12.36 1.71 0.43
CA ALA A 100 -12.21 0.85 1.61
C ALA A 100 -11.17 -0.26 1.37
N ALA A 101 -11.23 -0.94 0.23
CA ALA A 101 -10.25 -1.95 -0.15
C ALA A 101 -8.84 -1.37 -0.28
N TYR A 102 -8.69 -0.18 -0.87
CA TYR A 102 -7.43 0.54 -0.97
C TYR A 102 -6.83 0.80 0.42
N ALA A 103 -7.62 1.31 1.36
CA ALA A 103 -7.16 1.56 2.73
C ALA A 103 -6.81 0.26 3.49
N ASP A 104 -7.63 -0.78 3.36
CA ASP A 104 -7.38 -2.09 4.00
C ASP A 104 -6.08 -2.72 3.49
N PHE A 105 -5.83 -2.73 2.18
CA PHE A 105 -4.57 -3.20 1.59
C PHE A 105 -3.38 -2.30 1.95
N GLY A 106 -3.56 -0.98 1.95
CA GLY A 106 -2.54 -0.02 2.35
C GLY A 106 -2.08 -0.30 3.78
N ALA A 107 -3.01 -0.38 4.71
CA ALA A 107 -2.71 -0.67 6.11
C ALA A 107 -2.02 -2.03 6.28
N GLN A 108 -2.50 -3.08 5.62
CA GLN A 108 -1.91 -4.41 5.69
C GLN A 108 -0.49 -4.43 5.11
N ARG A 109 -0.30 -3.85 3.92
CA ARG A 109 0.98 -3.80 3.23
C ARG A 109 2.01 -2.98 4.01
N ASN A 110 1.65 -1.78 4.45
CA ASN A 110 2.56 -0.90 5.18
C ASN A 110 2.94 -1.48 6.54
N THR A 111 2.00 -2.13 7.25
CA THR A 111 2.29 -2.90 8.47
C THR A 111 3.32 -4.00 8.21
N ARG A 112 3.15 -4.78 7.13
CA ARG A 112 4.10 -5.82 6.73
C ARG A 112 5.48 -5.24 6.43
N ILE A 113 5.55 -4.09 5.75
CA ILE A 113 6.81 -3.45 5.37
C ILE A 113 7.56 -2.95 6.61
N VAL A 114 6.88 -2.30 7.55
CA VAL A 114 7.48 -1.88 8.83
C VAL A 114 8.09 -3.09 9.56
N GLY A 115 7.33 -4.19 9.66
CA GLY A 115 7.82 -5.43 10.28
C GLY A 115 8.98 -6.08 9.51
N LEU A 116 8.95 -6.02 8.17
CA LEU A 116 10.03 -6.56 7.33
C LEU A 116 11.35 -5.83 7.57
N TRP A 117 11.34 -4.49 7.62
CA TRP A 117 12.58 -3.73 7.84
C TRP A 117 13.13 -3.90 9.25
N ALA A 118 12.27 -3.99 10.26
CA ALA A 118 12.71 -4.35 11.61
C ALA A 118 13.40 -5.74 11.62
N ARG A 119 12.82 -6.72 10.91
CA ARG A 119 13.42 -8.06 10.77
C ARG A 119 14.74 -8.02 9.99
N MET A 120 14.83 -7.24 8.89
CA MET A 120 16.07 -7.09 8.12
C MET A 120 17.19 -6.49 8.96
N LEU A 121 16.89 -5.53 9.85
CA LEU A 121 17.87 -5.02 10.80
C LEU A 121 18.31 -6.10 11.78
N GLN A 122 17.36 -6.79 12.44
CA GLN A 122 17.67 -7.71 13.52
C GLN A 122 18.36 -8.99 13.04
N ARG A 123 17.92 -9.54 11.90
CA ARG A 123 18.41 -10.81 11.39
C ARG A 123 19.60 -10.64 10.45
N ASP A 124 19.50 -9.65 9.53
CA ASP A 124 20.39 -9.55 8.38
C ASP A 124 21.38 -8.36 8.54
N HIS A 125 21.27 -7.59 9.64
CA HIS A 125 22.07 -6.39 9.95
C HIS A 125 22.03 -5.31 8.85
N LEU A 126 20.91 -5.25 8.10
CA LEU A 126 20.71 -4.31 7.00
C LEU A 126 20.00 -3.03 7.46
N ALA A 127 20.75 -2.16 8.15
CA ALA A 127 20.23 -0.89 8.69
C ALA A 127 19.78 0.11 7.59
N GLY A 128 20.26 -0.02 6.36
CA GLY A 128 19.99 0.94 5.27
C GLY A 128 18.51 1.10 4.91
N TYR A 129 17.67 0.12 5.23
CA TYR A 129 16.22 0.18 4.98
C TYR A 129 15.47 1.02 6.01
N LEU A 130 16.03 1.28 7.19
CA LEU A 130 15.39 2.07 8.24
C LEU A 130 15.08 3.51 7.81
N ARG A 131 15.82 4.05 6.85
CA ARG A 131 15.57 5.38 6.27
C ARG A 131 14.18 5.52 5.65
N PHE A 132 13.52 4.43 5.29
CA PHE A 132 12.18 4.42 4.70
C PHE A 132 11.05 4.28 5.75
N LEU A 133 11.40 4.02 7.01
CA LEU A 133 10.41 3.85 8.08
C LEU A 133 9.51 5.07 8.27
N PRO A 134 10.03 6.32 8.34
CA PRO A 134 9.17 7.48 8.56
C PRO A 134 8.09 7.60 7.50
N GLN A 135 8.45 7.48 6.23
CA GLN A 135 7.50 7.53 5.11
C GLN A 135 6.48 6.39 5.16
N THR A 136 6.91 5.17 5.50
CA THR A 136 5.98 4.03 5.60
C THR A 136 5.00 4.20 6.74
N TRP A 137 5.43 4.80 7.86
CA TRP A 137 4.53 5.15 8.95
C TRP A 137 3.52 6.22 8.52
N GLU A 138 3.92 7.24 7.74
CA GLU A 138 3.00 8.24 7.21
C GLU A 138 1.91 7.63 6.33
N TYR A 139 2.28 6.67 5.46
CA TYR A 139 1.31 5.94 4.65
C TYR A 139 0.36 5.12 5.53
N LEU A 140 0.90 4.34 6.46
CA LEU A 140 0.08 3.56 7.39
C LEU A 140 -0.88 4.43 8.21
N GLU A 141 -0.41 5.56 8.73
CA GLU A 141 -1.24 6.49 9.48
C GLU A 141 -2.42 7.03 8.65
N ARG A 142 -2.19 7.36 7.37
CA ARG A 142 -3.26 7.78 6.46
C ARG A 142 -4.28 6.68 6.21
N ASP A 143 -3.84 5.48 5.94
CA ASP A 143 -4.73 4.34 5.74
C ASP A 143 -5.60 4.10 6.97
N LEU A 144 -5.01 4.19 8.17
CA LEU A 144 -5.68 4.01 9.45
C LEU A 144 -6.73 5.10 9.77
N GLU A 145 -6.80 6.20 9.00
CA GLU A 145 -7.90 7.17 9.11
C GLU A 145 -9.21 6.63 8.52
N HIS A 146 -9.16 5.57 7.71
CA HIS A 146 -10.39 4.96 7.18
C HIS A 146 -11.22 4.34 8.31
N PRO A 147 -12.55 4.64 8.40
CA PRO A 147 -13.40 4.18 9.51
C PRO A 147 -13.39 2.66 9.73
N GLY A 148 -13.26 1.88 8.67
CA GLY A 148 -13.17 0.41 8.72
C GLY A 148 -11.93 -0.13 9.44
N LEU A 149 -10.94 0.73 9.73
CA LEU A 149 -9.68 0.39 10.40
C LEU A 149 -9.56 0.95 11.83
N ALA A 150 -10.67 1.44 12.42
CA ALA A 150 -10.66 2.09 13.72
C ALA A 150 -10.03 1.22 14.84
N ASP A 151 -10.32 -0.08 14.87
CA ASP A 151 -9.76 -1.01 15.88
C ASP A 151 -8.26 -1.24 15.67
N VAL A 152 -7.82 -1.33 14.41
CA VAL A 152 -6.40 -1.43 14.05
C VAL A 152 -5.67 -0.16 14.44
N LYS A 153 -6.25 1.02 14.14
CA LYS A 153 -5.72 2.34 14.56
C LYS A 153 -5.56 2.42 16.08
N ALA A 154 -6.58 2.02 16.84
CA ALA A 154 -6.54 2.01 18.30
C ALA A 154 -5.44 1.09 18.82
N TRP A 155 -5.25 -0.09 18.20
CA TRP A 155 -4.19 -1.02 18.55
C TRP A 155 -2.81 -0.38 18.30
N PHE A 156 -2.57 0.21 17.11
CA PHE A 156 -1.30 0.89 16.80
C PHE A 156 -1.02 2.07 17.73
N SER A 157 -2.05 2.87 18.06
CA SER A 157 -1.88 4.01 18.96
C SER A 157 -1.46 3.60 20.37
N ARG A 158 -1.89 2.41 20.83
CA ARG A 158 -1.51 1.86 22.12
C ARG A 158 -0.11 1.27 22.13
N HIS A 159 0.26 0.50 21.10
CA HIS A 159 1.48 -0.30 21.09
C HIS A 159 2.66 0.40 20.42
N PHE A 160 2.39 1.32 19.49
CA PHE A 160 3.37 2.10 18.74
C PHE A 160 2.97 3.58 18.74
N PRO A 161 3.07 4.27 19.88
CA PRO A 161 2.72 5.70 19.94
C PRO A 161 3.63 6.54 19.03
N PRO A 162 3.19 7.76 18.57
CA PRO A 162 3.93 8.56 17.60
C PRO A 162 5.42 8.75 17.86
N PRO A 163 5.89 8.98 19.12
CA PRO A 163 7.32 9.09 19.37
C PRO A 163 8.13 7.84 19.02
N THR A 164 7.51 6.66 19.12
CA THR A 164 8.14 5.38 18.76
C THR A 164 8.26 5.21 17.23
N ARG A 165 7.29 5.73 16.47
CA ARG A 165 7.24 5.61 15.01
C ARG A 165 8.28 6.47 14.30
N GLN A 166 8.69 7.57 14.95
CA GLN A 166 9.67 8.51 14.40
C GLN A 166 11.11 8.08 14.66
N ARG A 167 11.34 7.05 15.45
CA ARG A 167 12.68 6.58 15.77
C ARG A 167 13.30 5.87 14.57
N THR A 168 14.51 6.32 14.23
CA THR A 168 15.40 5.67 13.25
C THR A 168 16.71 5.21 13.89
N ASP A 169 16.89 5.51 15.19
CA ASP A 169 18.05 5.18 16.01
C ASP A 169 17.83 3.83 16.72
N PHE A 170 17.92 2.76 15.98
CA PHE A 170 17.92 1.41 16.54
C PHE A 170 19.36 0.98 16.82
N ALA A 171 19.96 1.56 17.86
CA ALA A 171 21.24 1.12 18.40
C ALA A 171 21.05 -0.07 19.35
#